data_87883447f7efe4e2ff96120efda91820
#
_entry.id   87883447f7efe4e2ff96120efda91820
#
_cell.length_a   1.000
_cell.length_b   1.000
_cell.length_c   1.000
_cell.angle_alpha   90.00
_cell.angle_beta   90.00
_cell.angle_gamma   90.00
#
_symmetry.space_group_name_H-M   'P 1'
#
loop_
_entity.id
_entity.type
_entity.pdbx_description
1 polymer ?
#
loop_
_entity_poly.entity_id
_entity_poly.type
_entity_poly.pdbx_seq_one_letter_code
_entity_poly.pdbx_strand_id
1 'polypeptide(L)'
;MNVKNKIVLVTGAAKGIGLATVKRLLKKDAKVILWDFQADDLANTVQSLKNEGYDVFSQVCDVTNKQQVYANADIIRQEVGEVDILINNAGTVYTGYMLDRTDEELENMINVNFTSMIYTIRAFLPSMLDRNFGHVINISSASALVGAPKLAIYAATKWGVMGLTESLRLEAIKMGKKGVKFSSIHPNFIKKGLFRGTQLNFLGNILAPGIKDHDAVAKVIMNRAIRLGFHSPKVPWVMNQLTLLRALIPSSLLVKLGSLYGADNMMDEYKGYEDGR
;
A
#
# COMPACT_ATOMS: atom_id res chain seq x y z
N MET A 1 18.28 -1.85 3.52
CA MET A 1 18.73 -0.43 3.43
C MET A 1 18.58 0.22 4.80
N ASN A 2 19.51 1.09 5.22
CA ASN A 2 19.34 1.98 6.36
C ASN A 2 18.59 3.24 5.87
N VAL A 3 17.62 3.73 6.66
CA VAL A 3 16.79 4.90 6.31
C VAL A 3 17.32 6.22 6.89
N LYS A 4 18.33 6.18 7.74
CA LYS A 4 18.88 7.39 8.36
C LYS A 4 19.31 8.39 7.28
N ASN A 5 18.82 9.62 7.38
CA ASN A 5 19.04 10.73 6.44
C ASN A 5 18.53 10.47 5.01
N LYS A 6 17.71 9.39 4.78
CA LYS A 6 17.09 9.13 3.48
C LYS A 6 15.82 9.93 3.32
N ILE A 7 15.60 10.43 2.10
CA ILE A 7 14.37 11.13 1.72
C ILE A 7 13.32 10.10 1.34
N VAL A 8 12.22 10.06 2.10
CA VAL A 8 11.15 9.08 1.95
C VAL A 8 9.82 9.77 1.72
N LEU A 9 9.20 9.53 0.57
CA LEU A 9 7.86 9.99 0.27
C LEU A 9 6.84 8.91 0.61
N VAL A 10 5.78 9.29 1.34
CA VAL A 10 4.65 8.42 1.65
C VAL A 10 3.36 9.05 1.14
N THR A 11 2.59 8.35 0.30
CA THR A 11 1.25 8.79 -0.14
C THR A 11 0.16 8.23 0.77
N GLY A 12 -0.95 8.97 0.97
CA GLY A 12 -1.96 8.62 1.96
C GLY A 12 -1.37 8.61 3.37
N ALA A 13 -0.58 9.64 3.68
CA ALA A 13 0.29 9.68 4.85
C ALA A 13 -0.41 10.18 6.13
N ALA A 14 -1.60 10.80 6.01
CA ALA A 14 -2.29 11.41 7.14
C ALA A 14 -2.91 10.38 8.10
N LYS A 15 -3.18 9.17 7.63
CA LYS A 15 -3.90 8.13 8.42
C LYS A 15 -3.34 6.72 8.21
N GLY A 16 -3.83 5.78 8.99
CA GLY A 16 -3.70 4.34 8.76
C GLY A 16 -2.26 3.83 8.66
N ILE A 17 -2.02 2.99 7.64
CA ILE A 17 -0.69 2.39 7.38
C ILE A 17 0.33 3.48 7.03
N GLY A 18 -0.09 4.51 6.27
CA GLY A 18 0.78 5.64 5.89
C GLY A 18 1.35 6.33 7.12
N LEU A 19 0.48 6.81 8.02
CA LEU A 19 0.90 7.49 9.24
C LEU A 19 1.72 6.58 10.16
N ALA A 20 1.33 5.32 10.33
CA ALA A 20 2.11 4.37 11.12
C ALA A 20 3.52 4.16 10.55
N THR A 21 3.65 4.17 9.21
CA THR A 21 4.94 4.06 8.52
C THR A 21 5.77 5.34 8.69
N VAL A 22 5.15 6.52 8.52
CA VAL A 22 5.78 7.84 8.77
C VAL A 22 6.38 7.88 10.17
N LYS A 23 5.61 7.56 11.20
CA LYS A 23 6.11 7.55 12.60
C LYS A 23 7.30 6.62 12.82
N ARG A 24 7.33 5.46 12.15
CA ARG A 24 8.47 4.53 12.23
C ARG A 24 9.71 5.02 11.49
N LEU A 25 9.52 5.71 10.36
CA LEU A 25 10.60 6.31 9.58
C LEU A 25 11.26 7.44 10.35
N LEU A 26 10.46 8.36 10.93
CA LEU A 26 10.94 9.48 11.73
C LEU A 26 11.74 9.00 12.95
N LYS A 27 11.29 7.96 13.66
CA LYS A 27 12.05 7.31 14.75
C LYS A 27 13.39 6.70 14.33
N LYS A 28 13.70 6.68 13.03
CA LYS A 28 14.94 6.18 12.45
C LYS A 28 15.72 7.27 11.70
N ASP A 29 15.43 8.53 12.01
CA ASP A 29 16.09 9.71 11.45
C ASP A 29 15.96 9.81 9.91
N ALA A 30 14.86 9.33 9.32
CA ALA A 30 14.55 9.58 7.92
C ALA A 30 14.00 10.99 7.73
N LYS A 31 14.28 11.62 6.56
CA LYS A 31 13.58 12.82 6.11
C LYS A 31 12.29 12.39 5.42
N VAL A 32 11.13 12.68 6.02
CA VAL A 32 9.86 12.15 5.53
C VAL A 32 9.01 13.24 4.90
N ILE A 33 8.50 12.93 3.70
CA ILE A 33 7.57 13.76 2.94
C ILE A 33 6.20 13.09 3.01
N LEU A 34 5.20 13.85 3.42
CA LEU A 34 3.82 13.41 3.55
C LEU A 34 2.98 13.95 2.38
N TRP A 35 2.39 13.06 1.59
CA TRP A 35 1.34 13.39 0.63
C TRP A 35 0.02 12.83 1.09
N ASP A 36 -1.00 13.67 1.13
CA ASP A 36 -2.38 13.27 1.34
C ASP A 36 -3.31 14.22 0.58
N PHE A 37 -4.48 13.75 0.14
CA PHE A 37 -5.44 14.60 -0.56
C PHE A 37 -6.31 15.40 0.42
N GLN A 38 -6.45 14.94 1.67
CA GLN A 38 -7.25 15.57 2.70
C GLN A 38 -6.42 16.62 3.46
N ALA A 39 -6.63 17.89 3.11
CA ALA A 39 -5.85 19.01 3.64
C ALA A 39 -5.91 19.10 5.17
N ASP A 40 -7.09 18.97 5.76
CA ASP A 40 -7.29 19.11 7.22
C ASP A 40 -6.64 17.95 7.99
N ASP A 41 -6.81 16.71 7.52
CA ASP A 41 -6.19 15.54 8.13
C ASP A 41 -4.66 15.61 8.05
N LEU A 42 -4.14 16.07 6.91
CA LEU A 42 -2.71 16.27 6.71
C LEU A 42 -2.16 17.35 7.64
N ALA A 43 -2.83 18.50 7.73
CA ALA A 43 -2.44 19.59 8.61
C ALA A 43 -2.42 19.17 10.08
N ASN A 44 -3.47 18.48 10.54
CA ASN A 44 -3.56 17.95 11.90
C ASN A 44 -2.44 16.93 12.19
N THR A 45 -2.15 16.07 11.24
CA THR A 45 -1.06 15.08 11.36
C THR A 45 0.30 15.75 11.42
N VAL A 46 0.56 16.73 10.56
CA VAL A 46 1.82 17.51 10.57
C VAL A 46 1.99 18.24 11.89
N GLN A 47 0.93 18.88 12.40
CA GLN A 47 0.98 19.57 13.70
C GLN A 47 1.27 18.61 14.85
N SER A 48 0.65 17.42 14.84
CA SER A 48 0.93 16.38 15.84
C SER A 48 2.40 15.93 15.80
N LEU A 49 2.96 15.70 14.60
CA LEU A 49 4.35 15.30 14.44
C LEU A 49 5.33 16.40 14.88
N LYS A 50 5.03 17.67 14.59
CA LYS A 50 5.80 18.81 15.07
C LYS A 50 5.79 18.91 16.61
N ASN A 51 4.65 18.67 17.23
CA ASN A 51 4.53 18.63 18.69
C ASN A 51 5.32 17.45 19.31
N GLU A 52 5.51 16.36 18.57
CA GLU A 52 6.37 15.23 18.92
C GLU A 52 7.88 15.53 18.65
N GLY A 53 8.21 16.73 18.14
CA GLY A 53 9.59 17.17 17.86
C GLY A 53 10.13 16.77 16.49
N TYR A 54 9.27 16.31 15.56
CA TYR A 54 9.70 15.93 14.21
C TYR A 54 9.50 17.09 13.23
N ASP A 55 10.50 17.29 12.37
CA ASP A 55 10.38 18.15 11.19
C ASP A 55 10.01 17.30 9.99
N VAL A 56 8.93 17.68 9.28
CA VAL A 56 8.41 16.95 8.13
C VAL A 56 8.03 17.92 7.01
N PHE A 57 8.27 17.52 5.78
CA PHE A 57 7.76 18.20 4.60
C PHE A 57 6.40 17.60 4.23
N SER A 58 5.45 18.43 3.81
CA SER A 58 4.12 17.93 3.44
C SER A 58 3.51 18.74 2.29
N GLN A 59 2.76 18.06 1.44
CA GLN A 59 2.00 18.69 0.35
C GLN A 59 0.63 18.03 0.23
N VAL A 60 -0.41 18.85 0.09
CA VAL A 60 -1.72 18.34 -0.33
C VAL A 60 -1.58 17.82 -1.75
N CYS A 61 -1.92 16.56 -1.96
CA CYS A 61 -1.76 15.90 -3.25
C CYS A 61 -2.86 14.88 -3.49
N ASP A 62 -3.71 15.16 -4.48
CA ASP A 62 -4.54 14.12 -5.06
C ASP A 62 -3.69 13.32 -6.05
N VAL A 63 -3.34 12.10 -5.67
CA VAL A 63 -2.50 11.21 -6.48
C VAL A 63 -3.16 10.77 -7.79
N THR A 64 -4.48 10.96 -7.95
CA THR A 64 -5.19 10.70 -9.21
C THR A 64 -5.01 11.83 -10.22
N ASN A 65 -4.65 13.02 -9.75
CA ASN A 65 -4.35 14.18 -10.58
C ASN A 65 -2.87 14.14 -11.03
N LYS A 66 -2.66 13.68 -12.25
CA LYS A 66 -1.31 13.55 -12.84
C LYS A 66 -0.51 14.86 -12.83
N GLN A 67 -1.15 15.98 -13.13
CA GLN A 67 -0.49 17.28 -13.18
C GLN A 67 -0.02 17.71 -11.79
N GLN A 68 -0.85 17.50 -10.77
CA GLN A 68 -0.50 17.81 -9.39
C GLN A 68 0.65 16.90 -8.89
N VAL A 69 0.63 15.62 -9.24
CA VAL A 69 1.71 14.67 -8.89
C VAL A 69 3.05 15.16 -9.45
N TYR A 70 3.10 15.55 -10.72
CA TYR A 70 4.36 15.99 -11.33
C TYR A 70 4.81 17.36 -10.81
N ALA A 71 3.90 18.32 -10.64
CA ALA A 71 4.23 19.63 -10.07
C ALA A 71 4.77 19.49 -8.63
N ASN A 72 4.12 18.70 -7.80
CA ASN A 72 4.56 18.44 -6.42
C ASN A 72 5.92 17.70 -6.40
N ALA A 73 6.18 16.80 -7.34
CA ALA A 73 7.47 16.12 -7.45
C ALA A 73 8.60 17.09 -7.83
N ASP A 74 8.33 18.09 -8.67
CA ASP A 74 9.29 19.15 -9.01
C ASP A 74 9.63 20.01 -7.79
N ILE A 75 8.64 20.39 -6.99
CA ILE A 75 8.85 21.12 -5.74
C ILE A 75 9.72 20.31 -4.77
N ILE A 76 9.43 19.01 -4.60
CA ILE A 76 10.24 18.13 -3.73
C ILE A 76 11.71 18.13 -4.19
N ARG A 77 11.96 17.99 -5.48
CA ARG A 77 13.34 17.99 -6.01
C ARG A 77 14.09 19.29 -5.70
N GLN A 78 13.39 20.43 -5.79
CA GLN A 78 13.98 21.75 -5.55
C GLN A 78 14.20 22.03 -4.06
N GLU A 79 13.24 21.71 -3.21
CA GLU A 79 13.22 22.13 -1.79
C GLU A 79 13.79 21.08 -0.83
N VAL A 80 13.64 19.78 -1.15
CA VAL A 80 14.01 18.69 -0.26
C VAL A 80 15.14 17.84 -0.82
N GLY A 81 15.09 17.57 -2.13
CA GLY A 81 16.06 16.75 -2.86
C GLY A 81 15.44 15.51 -3.49
N GLU A 82 16.30 14.60 -3.97
CA GLU A 82 15.89 13.39 -4.68
C GLU A 82 15.34 12.33 -3.73
N VAL A 83 14.15 11.85 -4.00
CA VAL A 83 13.50 10.81 -3.21
C VAL A 83 14.29 9.49 -3.32
N ASP A 84 14.66 8.93 -2.18
CA ASP A 84 15.35 7.65 -2.06
C ASP A 84 14.38 6.47 -1.95
N ILE A 85 13.24 6.69 -1.28
CA ILE A 85 12.22 5.66 -1.07
C ILE A 85 10.85 6.26 -1.37
N LEU A 86 10.13 5.66 -2.31
CA LEU A 86 8.75 5.97 -2.62
C LEU A 86 7.83 4.91 -2.02
N ILE A 87 6.91 5.30 -1.15
CA ILE A 87 5.90 4.39 -0.56
C ILE A 87 4.53 4.79 -1.09
N ASN A 88 4.05 4.08 -2.10
CA ASN A 88 2.73 4.21 -2.66
C ASN A 88 1.72 3.49 -1.75
N ASN A 89 1.11 4.24 -0.84
CA ASN A 89 0.17 3.73 0.16
C ASN A 89 -1.25 4.26 -0.02
N ALA A 90 -1.46 5.37 -0.68
CA ALA A 90 -2.81 5.87 -0.98
C ALA A 90 -3.69 4.76 -1.57
N GLY A 91 -4.91 4.65 -1.08
CA GLY A 91 -5.81 3.59 -1.51
C GLY A 91 -7.23 3.77 -0.96
N THR A 92 -8.20 3.25 -1.71
CA THR A 92 -9.63 3.25 -1.37
C THR A 92 -10.26 1.89 -1.64
N VAL A 93 -11.44 1.66 -1.08
CA VAL A 93 -12.27 0.49 -1.37
C VAL A 93 -13.75 0.86 -1.32
N TYR A 94 -14.48 0.45 -2.33
CA TYR A 94 -15.94 0.37 -2.32
C TYR A 94 -16.31 -1.09 -2.38
N THR A 95 -17.03 -1.56 -1.36
CA THR A 95 -17.42 -2.97 -1.22
C THR A 95 -18.85 -3.17 -1.70
N GLY A 96 -19.12 -4.31 -2.28
CA GLY A 96 -20.43 -4.70 -2.83
C GLY A 96 -20.27 -5.53 -4.09
N TYR A 97 -21.34 -6.16 -4.53
CA TYR A 97 -21.32 -6.84 -5.83
C TYR A 97 -21.03 -5.83 -6.92
N MET A 98 -20.26 -6.23 -7.92
CA MET A 98 -19.80 -5.32 -8.99
C MET A 98 -20.95 -4.57 -9.66
N LEU A 99 -22.09 -5.23 -9.89
CA LEU A 99 -23.26 -4.64 -10.56
C LEU A 99 -24.06 -3.69 -9.66
N ASP A 100 -23.79 -3.67 -8.35
CA ASP A 100 -24.44 -2.76 -7.40
C ASP A 100 -23.63 -1.47 -7.19
N ARG A 101 -22.46 -1.35 -7.82
CA ARG A 101 -21.57 -0.18 -7.70
C ARG A 101 -21.72 0.73 -8.91
N THR A 102 -21.57 2.04 -8.66
CA THR A 102 -21.60 3.01 -9.77
C THR A 102 -20.28 2.98 -10.55
N ASP A 103 -20.30 3.41 -11.81
CA ASP A 103 -19.10 3.49 -12.63
C ASP A 103 -18.05 4.41 -11.98
N GLU A 104 -18.47 5.52 -11.34
CA GLU A 104 -17.59 6.45 -10.63
C GLU A 104 -16.86 5.78 -9.46
N GLU A 105 -17.54 4.93 -8.69
CA GLU A 105 -16.93 4.16 -7.60
C GLU A 105 -15.88 3.18 -8.13
N LEU A 106 -16.18 2.49 -9.24
CA LEU A 106 -15.28 1.53 -9.87
C LEU A 106 -14.05 2.24 -10.47
N GLU A 107 -14.27 3.31 -11.22
CA GLU A 107 -13.20 4.13 -11.80
C GLU A 107 -12.32 4.76 -10.71
N ASN A 108 -12.92 5.27 -9.64
CA ASN A 108 -12.17 5.84 -8.53
C ASN A 108 -11.27 4.80 -7.85
N MET A 109 -11.75 3.55 -7.65
CA MET A 109 -10.88 2.48 -7.14
C MET A 109 -9.70 2.20 -8.06
N ILE A 110 -9.91 2.16 -9.38
CA ILE A 110 -8.85 1.94 -10.36
C ILE A 110 -7.86 3.10 -10.32
N ASN A 111 -8.37 4.32 -10.34
CA ASN A 111 -7.54 5.53 -10.39
C ASN A 111 -6.70 5.69 -9.11
N VAL A 112 -7.30 5.55 -7.93
CA VAL A 112 -6.59 5.70 -6.66
C VAL A 112 -5.64 4.53 -6.39
N ASN A 113 -6.08 3.27 -6.59
CA ASN A 113 -5.30 2.10 -6.18
C ASN A 113 -4.21 1.69 -7.17
N PHE A 114 -4.36 2.05 -8.45
CA PHE A 114 -3.47 1.55 -9.50
C PHE A 114 -2.91 2.65 -10.39
N THR A 115 -3.77 3.45 -11.07
CA THR A 115 -3.32 4.48 -12.01
C THR A 115 -2.42 5.52 -11.32
N SER A 116 -2.76 5.94 -10.11
CA SER A 116 -1.97 6.88 -9.31
C SER A 116 -0.54 6.41 -9.07
N MET A 117 -0.37 5.10 -8.83
CA MET A 117 0.97 4.52 -8.63
C MET A 117 1.83 4.62 -9.88
N ILE A 118 1.24 4.53 -11.07
CA ILE A 118 1.95 4.74 -12.33
C ILE A 118 2.47 6.18 -12.40
N TYR A 119 1.66 7.18 -12.01
CA TYR A 119 2.08 8.58 -12.03
C TYR A 119 3.22 8.85 -11.04
N THR A 120 3.08 8.41 -9.80
CA THR A 120 4.13 8.60 -8.79
C THR A 120 5.42 7.87 -9.15
N ILE A 121 5.33 6.63 -9.66
CA ILE A 121 6.51 5.88 -10.12
C ILE A 121 7.18 6.63 -11.29
N ARG A 122 6.43 7.10 -12.28
CA ARG A 122 6.98 7.88 -13.39
C ARG A 122 7.63 9.19 -12.95
N ALA A 123 7.13 9.80 -11.87
CA ALA A 123 7.72 11.03 -11.33
C ALA A 123 9.07 10.81 -10.65
N PHE A 124 9.27 9.70 -9.93
CA PHE A 124 10.44 9.52 -9.07
C PHE A 124 11.41 8.43 -9.52
N LEU A 125 10.97 7.42 -10.27
CA LEU A 125 11.79 6.31 -10.72
C LEU A 125 12.96 6.72 -11.63
N PRO A 126 12.84 7.69 -12.57
CA PRO A 126 13.96 8.08 -13.45
C PRO A 126 15.22 8.45 -12.65
N SER A 127 15.12 9.33 -11.67
CA SER A 127 16.23 9.71 -10.81
C SER A 127 16.81 8.54 -10.01
N MET A 128 15.97 7.61 -9.53
CA MET A 128 16.45 6.39 -8.86
C MET A 128 17.26 5.51 -9.82
N LEU A 129 16.82 5.37 -11.07
CA LEU A 129 17.54 4.60 -12.10
C LEU A 129 18.88 5.26 -12.46
N ASP A 130 18.90 6.59 -12.64
CA ASP A 130 20.12 7.33 -12.96
C ASP A 130 21.18 7.16 -11.87
N ARG A 131 20.80 7.32 -10.63
CA ARG A 131 21.66 7.12 -9.45
C ARG A 131 21.97 5.65 -9.16
N ASN A 132 21.30 4.71 -9.84
CA ASN A 132 21.30 3.27 -9.51
C ASN A 132 21.06 3.02 -8.00
N PHE A 133 20.16 3.80 -7.42
CA PHE A 133 19.83 3.75 -5.99
C PHE A 133 18.41 4.21 -5.75
N GLY A 134 17.62 3.39 -5.08
CA GLY A 134 16.26 3.73 -4.70
C GLY A 134 15.43 2.52 -4.29
N HIS A 135 14.23 2.78 -3.76
CA HIS A 135 13.28 1.73 -3.43
C HIS A 135 11.85 2.19 -3.66
N VAL A 136 11.14 1.54 -4.55
CA VAL A 136 9.70 1.71 -4.75
C VAL A 136 8.96 0.64 -3.98
N ILE A 137 8.08 1.04 -3.05
CA ILE A 137 7.27 0.16 -2.21
C ILE A 137 5.80 0.44 -2.48
N ASN A 138 5.10 -0.53 -3.02
CA ASN A 138 3.68 -0.41 -3.36
C ASN A 138 2.85 -1.22 -2.37
N ILE A 139 1.83 -0.60 -1.76
CA ILE A 139 0.92 -1.30 -0.86
C ILE A 139 -0.16 -2.00 -1.70
N SER A 140 0.00 -3.31 -1.83
CA SER A 140 -0.97 -4.21 -2.43
C SER A 140 -1.96 -4.72 -1.36
N SER A 141 -2.36 -5.98 -1.42
CA SER A 141 -3.27 -6.63 -0.48
C SER A 141 -3.16 -8.14 -0.56
N ALA A 142 -3.66 -8.84 0.45
CA ALA A 142 -3.96 -10.28 0.36
C ALA A 142 -4.93 -10.57 -0.81
N SER A 143 -5.80 -9.62 -1.18
CA SER A 143 -6.68 -9.71 -2.34
C SER A 143 -5.94 -9.79 -3.68
N ALA A 144 -4.64 -9.51 -3.74
CA ALA A 144 -3.79 -9.81 -4.89
C ALA A 144 -3.34 -11.29 -4.94
N LEU A 145 -3.64 -12.07 -3.93
CA LEU A 145 -3.29 -13.50 -3.84
C LEU A 145 -4.51 -14.40 -4.07
N VAL A 146 -5.70 -13.94 -3.64
CA VAL A 146 -6.98 -14.65 -3.80
C VAL A 146 -8.11 -13.63 -3.91
N GLY A 147 -9.05 -13.87 -4.82
CA GLY A 147 -10.28 -13.07 -4.94
C GLY A 147 -11.22 -13.31 -3.76
N ALA A 148 -12.05 -12.32 -3.47
CA ALA A 148 -13.12 -12.43 -2.50
C ALA A 148 -14.41 -11.80 -3.05
N PRO A 149 -15.59 -12.32 -2.69
CA PRO A 149 -16.86 -11.68 -3.03
C PRO A 149 -16.89 -10.22 -2.56
N LYS A 150 -17.62 -9.37 -3.28
CA LYS A 150 -17.78 -7.94 -2.99
C LYS A 150 -16.51 -7.10 -3.11
N LEU A 151 -15.39 -7.66 -3.59
CA LEU A 151 -14.10 -6.98 -3.76
C LEU A 151 -13.53 -7.12 -5.20
N ALA A 152 -14.35 -7.37 -6.22
CA ALA A 152 -13.87 -7.70 -7.57
C ALA A 152 -12.89 -6.67 -8.14
N ILE A 153 -13.28 -5.40 -8.21
CA ILE A 153 -12.42 -4.32 -8.76
C ILE A 153 -11.24 -4.02 -7.81
N TYR A 154 -11.49 -3.99 -6.50
CA TYR A 154 -10.40 -3.84 -5.54
C TYR A 154 -9.33 -4.92 -5.72
N ALA A 155 -9.73 -6.19 -5.80
CA ALA A 155 -8.80 -7.28 -6.04
C ALA A 155 -8.05 -7.09 -7.37
N ALA A 156 -8.75 -6.77 -8.46
CA ALA A 156 -8.13 -6.52 -9.77
C ALA A 156 -7.04 -5.44 -9.69
N THR A 157 -7.31 -4.31 -9.01
CA THR A 157 -6.30 -3.25 -8.83
C THR A 157 -5.08 -3.75 -8.05
N LYS A 158 -5.29 -4.54 -6.98
CA LYS A 158 -4.19 -5.04 -6.15
C LYS A 158 -3.38 -6.15 -6.83
N TRP A 159 -3.98 -6.93 -7.72
CA TRP A 159 -3.26 -7.83 -8.64
C TRP A 159 -2.43 -7.02 -9.64
N GLY A 160 -3.00 -5.98 -10.24
CA GLY A 160 -2.28 -5.06 -11.11
C GLY A 160 -1.04 -4.46 -10.44
N VAL A 161 -1.17 -4.02 -9.17
CA VAL A 161 -0.05 -3.51 -8.37
C VAL A 161 1.06 -4.55 -8.19
N MET A 162 0.70 -5.81 -7.92
CA MET A 162 1.69 -6.89 -7.79
C MET A 162 2.43 -7.12 -9.10
N GLY A 163 1.70 -7.27 -10.22
CA GLY A 163 2.28 -7.48 -11.55
C GLY A 163 3.15 -6.32 -12.01
N LEU A 164 2.69 -5.06 -11.82
CA LEU A 164 3.47 -3.86 -12.11
C LEU A 164 4.79 -3.85 -11.33
N THR A 165 4.73 -4.14 -10.02
CA THR A 165 5.93 -4.12 -9.16
C THR A 165 6.95 -5.18 -9.58
N GLU A 166 6.49 -6.38 -9.94
CA GLU A 166 7.35 -7.46 -10.40
C GLU A 166 7.99 -7.14 -11.75
N SER A 167 7.22 -6.63 -12.71
CA SER A 167 7.71 -6.26 -14.04
C SER A 167 8.76 -5.16 -13.96
N LEU A 168 8.52 -4.09 -13.21
CA LEU A 168 9.49 -3.00 -13.02
C LEU A 168 10.80 -3.48 -12.38
N ARG A 169 10.70 -4.42 -11.44
CA ARG A 169 11.89 -5.06 -10.86
C ARG A 169 12.71 -5.79 -11.92
N LEU A 170 12.07 -6.55 -12.81
CA LEU A 170 12.74 -7.29 -13.89
C LEU A 170 13.34 -6.33 -14.93
N GLU A 171 12.63 -5.24 -15.26
CA GLU A 171 13.14 -4.19 -16.13
C GLU A 171 14.42 -3.55 -15.56
N ALA A 172 14.42 -3.16 -14.28
CA ALA A 172 15.59 -2.59 -13.63
C ALA A 172 16.79 -3.57 -13.62
N ILE A 173 16.54 -4.86 -13.40
CA ILE A 173 17.59 -5.89 -13.51
C ILE A 173 18.14 -5.97 -14.93
N LYS A 174 17.28 -5.98 -15.96
CA LYS A 174 17.67 -6.00 -17.37
C LYS A 174 18.48 -4.78 -17.77
N MET A 175 18.15 -3.60 -17.21
CA MET A 175 18.89 -2.35 -17.40
C MET A 175 20.21 -2.29 -16.60
N GLY A 176 20.57 -3.33 -15.83
CA GLY A 176 21.75 -3.31 -14.97
C GLY A 176 21.61 -2.44 -13.70
N LYS A 177 20.40 -1.95 -13.39
CA LYS A 177 20.12 -1.04 -12.26
C LYS A 177 19.76 -1.80 -10.98
N LYS A 178 20.63 -2.73 -10.56
CA LYS A 178 20.43 -3.62 -9.41
C LYS A 178 20.35 -2.90 -8.04
N GLY A 179 20.78 -1.64 -7.99
CA GLY A 179 20.67 -0.80 -6.79
C GLY A 179 19.25 -0.25 -6.57
N VAL A 180 18.38 -0.27 -7.59
CA VAL A 180 16.97 0.10 -7.46
C VAL A 180 16.14 -1.12 -7.09
N LYS A 181 15.39 -1.01 -5.99
CA LYS A 181 14.60 -2.11 -5.43
C LYS A 181 13.11 -1.85 -5.60
N PHE A 182 12.33 -2.92 -5.68
CA PHE A 182 10.88 -2.88 -5.78
C PHE A 182 10.27 -3.89 -4.81
N SER A 183 9.24 -3.46 -4.09
CA SER A 183 8.50 -4.33 -3.16
C SER A 183 7.01 -4.08 -3.25
N SER A 184 6.22 -5.15 -3.32
CA SER A 184 4.78 -5.12 -3.09
C SER A 184 4.45 -5.71 -1.73
N ILE A 185 3.78 -4.94 -0.87
CA ILE A 185 3.38 -5.39 0.47
C ILE A 185 1.96 -5.94 0.38
N HIS A 186 1.71 -7.09 0.97
CA HIS A 186 0.41 -7.76 0.92
C HIS A 186 -0.20 -7.90 2.31
N PRO A 187 -0.80 -6.83 2.86
CA PRO A 187 -1.55 -6.93 4.11
C PRO A 187 -2.83 -7.75 3.91
N ASN A 188 -3.16 -8.55 4.91
CA ASN A 188 -4.53 -9.04 5.09
C ASN A 188 -5.39 -7.90 5.64
N PHE A 189 -6.69 -8.13 5.83
CA PHE A 189 -7.57 -7.09 6.36
C PHE A 189 -7.14 -6.65 7.77
N ILE A 190 -7.17 -5.34 7.99
CA ILE A 190 -6.90 -4.73 9.29
C ILE A 190 -8.26 -4.48 9.94
N LYS A 191 -8.46 -4.94 11.18
CA LYS A 191 -9.74 -4.82 11.90
C LYS A 191 -10.15 -3.38 12.26
N LYS A 192 -9.36 -2.39 11.82
CA LYS A 192 -9.59 -0.95 12.03
C LYS A 192 -9.47 -0.19 10.70
N GLY A 193 -10.09 0.98 10.61
CA GLY A 193 -10.02 1.85 9.42
C GLY A 193 -10.72 1.21 8.22
N LEU A 194 -10.07 1.19 7.07
CA LEU A 194 -10.62 0.85 5.76
C LEU A 194 -11.39 -0.49 5.72
N PHE A 195 -11.00 -1.50 6.50
CA PHE A 195 -11.62 -2.84 6.54
C PHE A 195 -12.31 -3.15 7.87
N ARG A 196 -12.78 -2.13 8.59
CA ARG A 196 -13.55 -2.34 9.83
C ARG A 196 -14.82 -3.14 9.55
N GLY A 197 -15.10 -4.12 10.42
CA GLY A 197 -16.27 -5.02 10.30
C GLY A 197 -15.99 -6.28 9.48
N THR A 198 -14.88 -6.37 8.76
CA THR A 198 -14.50 -7.59 8.03
C THR A 198 -14.22 -8.74 8.99
N GLN A 199 -14.87 -9.89 8.78
CA GLN A 199 -14.72 -11.07 9.64
C GLN A 199 -14.59 -12.35 8.83
N LEU A 200 -13.78 -13.27 9.32
CA LEU A 200 -13.74 -14.66 8.89
C LEU A 200 -14.30 -15.53 10.03
N ASN A 201 -14.76 -16.74 9.72
CA ASN A 201 -15.14 -17.68 10.77
C ASN A 201 -13.89 -18.14 11.57
N PHE A 202 -14.10 -18.97 12.59
CA PHE A 202 -13.03 -19.42 13.47
C PHE A 202 -11.84 -20.07 12.69
N LEU A 203 -12.15 -20.97 11.77
CA LEU A 203 -11.13 -21.65 10.95
C LEU A 203 -10.42 -20.68 10.01
N GLY A 204 -11.16 -19.77 9.38
CA GLY A 204 -10.61 -18.73 8.52
C GLY A 204 -9.65 -17.81 9.28
N ASN A 205 -9.95 -17.44 10.52
CA ASN A 205 -9.06 -16.62 11.35
C ASN A 205 -7.76 -17.36 11.75
N ILE A 206 -7.74 -18.69 11.77
CA ILE A 206 -6.49 -19.46 11.99
C ILE A 206 -5.60 -19.40 10.74
N LEU A 207 -6.17 -19.58 9.54
CA LEU A 207 -5.42 -19.66 8.29
C LEU A 207 -5.05 -18.30 7.72
N ALA A 208 -5.92 -17.32 7.86
CA ALA A 208 -5.77 -15.98 7.35
C ALA A 208 -6.14 -14.93 8.41
N PRO A 209 -5.41 -14.89 9.53
CA PRO A 209 -5.78 -14.01 10.65
C PRO A 209 -5.75 -12.55 10.22
N GLY A 210 -6.77 -11.79 10.67
CA GLY A 210 -6.80 -10.35 10.51
C GLY A 210 -5.64 -9.68 11.25
N ILE A 211 -5.22 -8.53 10.76
CA ILE A 211 -4.14 -7.74 11.37
C ILE A 211 -4.74 -6.88 12.49
N LYS A 212 -4.06 -6.82 13.63
CA LYS A 212 -4.53 -6.09 14.82
C LYS A 212 -4.60 -4.57 14.58
N ASP A 213 -3.55 -4.01 13.96
CA ASP A 213 -3.39 -2.58 13.77
C ASP A 213 -2.49 -2.25 12.56
N HIS A 214 -2.49 -0.99 12.18
CA HIS A 214 -1.67 -0.48 11.07
C HIS A 214 -0.17 -0.56 11.33
N ASP A 215 0.24 -0.50 12.59
CA ASP A 215 1.65 -0.53 13.00
C ASP A 215 2.31 -1.89 12.68
N ALA A 216 1.55 -2.98 12.73
CA ALA A 216 2.04 -4.30 12.32
C ALA A 216 2.46 -4.33 10.83
N VAL A 217 1.71 -3.64 9.95
CA VAL A 217 2.07 -3.50 8.53
C VAL A 217 3.30 -2.60 8.38
N ALA A 218 3.31 -1.45 9.05
CA ALA A 218 4.45 -0.53 9.04
C ALA A 218 5.75 -1.21 9.50
N LYS A 219 5.67 -2.07 10.52
CA LYS A 219 6.81 -2.90 10.99
C LYS A 219 7.33 -3.82 9.89
N VAL A 220 6.45 -4.41 9.08
CA VAL A 220 6.86 -5.27 7.96
C VAL A 220 7.47 -4.45 6.83
N ILE A 221 6.92 -3.28 6.50
CA ILE A 221 7.51 -2.33 5.54
C ILE A 221 8.96 -2.02 5.97
N MET A 222 9.17 -1.59 7.22
CA MET A 222 10.50 -1.24 7.73
C MET A 222 11.46 -2.41 7.73
N ASN A 223 11.05 -3.57 8.27
CA ASN A 223 11.97 -4.67 8.54
C ASN A 223 12.16 -5.60 7.33
N ARG A 224 11.07 -5.94 6.62
CA ARG A 224 11.13 -6.92 5.53
C ARG A 224 11.44 -6.26 4.19
N ALA A 225 10.71 -5.20 3.81
CA ALA A 225 10.95 -4.51 2.55
C ALA A 225 12.22 -3.65 2.64
N ILE A 226 12.25 -2.64 3.48
CA ILE A 226 13.35 -1.66 3.48
C ILE A 226 14.65 -2.29 3.95
N ARG A 227 14.68 -2.88 5.17
CA ARG A 227 15.92 -3.40 5.74
C ARG A 227 16.45 -4.63 5.01
N LEU A 228 15.60 -5.64 4.78
CA LEU A 228 16.01 -6.92 4.19
C LEU A 228 15.84 -6.99 2.66
N GLY A 229 15.07 -6.07 2.05
CA GLY A 229 14.89 -6.01 0.60
C GLY A 229 13.96 -7.10 0.04
N PHE A 230 13.03 -7.62 0.84
CA PHE A 230 12.06 -8.62 0.37
C PHE A 230 11.10 -7.99 -0.65
N HIS A 231 10.87 -8.70 -1.77
CA HIS A 231 10.07 -8.20 -2.88
C HIS A 231 8.57 -8.26 -2.63
N SER A 232 8.08 -9.29 -1.91
CA SER A 232 6.65 -9.56 -1.76
C SER A 232 6.31 -10.03 -0.33
N PRO A 233 6.58 -9.19 0.70
CA PRO A 233 6.24 -9.53 2.09
C PRO A 233 4.73 -9.60 2.30
N LYS A 234 4.26 -10.68 2.92
CA LYS A 234 2.87 -10.86 3.34
C LYS A 234 2.72 -10.52 4.83
N VAL A 235 1.55 -9.99 5.20
CA VAL A 235 1.24 -9.63 6.58
C VAL A 235 -0.15 -10.17 6.94
N PRO A 236 -0.25 -11.06 7.91
CA PRO A 236 0.82 -11.76 8.62
C PRO A 236 1.58 -12.76 7.72
N TRP A 237 2.75 -13.21 8.16
CA TRP A 237 3.62 -14.05 7.33
C TRP A 237 2.98 -15.41 6.94
N VAL A 238 2.04 -15.91 7.73
CA VAL A 238 1.27 -17.13 7.46
C VAL A 238 0.56 -17.09 6.10
N MET A 239 0.27 -15.91 5.57
CA MET A 239 -0.30 -15.73 4.23
C MET A 239 0.61 -16.26 3.10
N ASN A 240 1.90 -16.55 3.37
CA ASN A 240 2.74 -17.26 2.40
C ASN A 240 2.25 -18.68 2.11
N GLN A 241 1.63 -19.32 3.11
CA GLN A 241 1.04 -20.66 2.93
C GLN A 241 -0.14 -20.62 1.94
N LEU A 242 -0.96 -19.56 1.99
CA LEU A 242 -2.06 -19.39 1.03
C LEU A 242 -1.53 -19.26 -0.42
N THR A 243 -0.40 -18.57 -0.61
CA THR A 243 0.24 -18.46 -1.92
C THR A 243 0.72 -19.82 -2.42
N LEU A 244 1.30 -20.62 -1.53
CA LEU A 244 1.76 -21.98 -1.86
C LEU A 244 0.58 -22.91 -2.18
N LEU A 245 -0.46 -22.91 -1.35
CA LEU A 245 -1.68 -23.68 -1.56
C LEU A 245 -2.30 -23.35 -2.92
N ARG A 246 -2.41 -22.06 -3.25
CA ARG A 246 -2.95 -21.63 -4.55
C ARG A 246 -2.14 -22.15 -5.74
N ALA A 247 -0.83 -22.29 -5.61
CA ALA A 247 0.02 -22.82 -6.67
C ALA A 247 -0.10 -24.36 -6.85
N LEU A 248 -0.53 -25.06 -5.79
CA LEU A 248 -0.52 -26.52 -5.76
C LEU A 248 -1.90 -27.16 -5.96
N ILE A 249 -2.99 -26.44 -5.67
CA ILE A 249 -4.35 -26.98 -5.72
C ILE A 249 -5.18 -26.34 -6.84
N PRO A 250 -6.09 -27.10 -7.48
CA PRO A 250 -7.02 -26.53 -8.46
C PRO A 250 -7.86 -25.39 -7.87
N SER A 251 -8.15 -24.37 -8.68
CA SER A 251 -8.92 -23.19 -8.24
C SER A 251 -10.32 -23.56 -7.74
N SER A 252 -10.97 -24.58 -8.30
CA SER A 252 -12.27 -25.07 -7.82
C SER A 252 -12.22 -25.60 -6.38
N LEU A 253 -11.13 -26.28 -6.00
CA LEU A 253 -10.93 -26.74 -4.63
C LEU A 253 -10.58 -25.57 -3.69
N LEU A 254 -9.79 -24.61 -4.18
CA LEU A 254 -9.48 -23.40 -3.42
C LEU A 254 -10.74 -22.59 -3.06
N VAL A 255 -11.68 -22.47 -4.01
CA VAL A 255 -12.98 -21.81 -3.78
C VAL A 255 -13.77 -22.56 -2.71
N LYS A 256 -13.92 -23.89 -2.81
CA LYS A 256 -14.62 -24.69 -1.81
C LYS A 256 -14.01 -24.56 -0.40
N LEU A 257 -12.70 -24.56 -0.30
CA LEU A 257 -11.99 -24.31 0.94
C LEU A 257 -12.26 -22.88 1.45
N GLY A 258 -12.25 -21.88 0.56
CA GLY A 258 -12.57 -20.50 0.89
C GLY A 258 -13.95 -20.37 1.55
N SER A 259 -14.98 -20.98 0.97
CA SER A 259 -16.34 -21.02 1.52
C SER A 259 -16.35 -21.67 2.92
N LEU A 260 -15.66 -22.79 3.09
CA LEU A 260 -15.56 -23.48 4.39
C LEU A 260 -14.93 -22.57 5.48
N TYR A 261 -14.04 -21.68 5.09
CA TYR A 261 -13.38 -20.72 6.00
C TYR A 261 -14.13 -19.38 6.14
N GLY A 262 -15.29 -19.25 5.53
CA GLY A 262 -16.15 -18.07 5.62
C GLY A 262 -15.68 -16.91 4.75
N ALA A 263 -14.89 -17.17 3.70
CA ALA A 263 -14.46 -16.14 2.76
C ALA A 263 -15.63 -15.55 1.97
N ASP A 264 -16.70 -16.30 1.77
CA ASP A 264 -17.91 -15.87 1.04
C ASP A 264 -18.63 -14.72 1.75
N ASN A 265 -18.66 -14.75 3.08
CA ASN A 265 -19.40 -13.80 3.93
C ASN A 265 -18.45 -12.77 4.58
N MET A 266 -17.18 -12.78 4.25
CA MET A 266 -16.14 -11.98 4.90
C MET A 266 -16.45 -10.47 4.92
N MET A 267 -17.16 -9.98 3.88
CA MET A 267 -17.50 -8.56 3.71
C MET A 267 -18.94 -8.22 4.07
N ASP A 268 -19.73 -9.15 4.64
CA ASP A 268 -21.16 -8.92 4.91
C ASP A 268 -21.37 -7.89 6.04
N GLU A 269 -20.49 -7.87 7.03
CA GLU A 269 -20.52 -6.94 8.17
C GLU A 269 -19.58 -5.74 7.98
N TYR A 270 -19.13 -5.48 6.75
CA TYR A 270 -18.27 -4.35 6.45
C TYR A 270 -18.89 -3.01 6.86
N LYS A 271 -18.13 -2.18 7.59
CA LYS A 271 -18.57 -0.87 8.11
C LYS A 271 -17.75 0.31 7.55
N GLY A 272 -16.57 0.04 6.99
CA GLY A 272 -15.70 1.09 6.50
C GLY A 272 -15.17 2.04 7.59
N TYR A 273 -14.78 3.23 7.19
CA TYR A 273 -14.39 4.29 8.12
C TYR A 273 -15.59 4.79 8.95
N GLU A 274 -15.32 5.32 10.16
CA GLU A 274 -16.36 5.83 11.07
C GLU A 274 -17.07 7.07 10.55
N ASP A 275 -16.41 7.81 9.69
CA ASP A 275 -16.86 9.06 9.07
C ASP A 275 -17.56 8.88 7.70
N GLY A 276 -17.93 7.65 7.34
CA GLY A 276 -18.69 7.37 6.10
C GLY A 276 -17.92 7.57 4.80
N ARG A 277 -16.59 7.58 4.83
CA ARG A 277 -15.70 7.74 3.67
C ARG A 277 -15.13 6.42 3.19
#